data_0fb764724138029b652c85870a41f4ea
#
_entry.id   0fb764724138029b652c85870a41f4ea
#
_cell.length_a   1.000
_cell.length_b   1.000
_cell.length_c   1.000
_cell.angle_alpha   90.00
_cell.angle_beta   90.00
_cell.angle_gamma   90.00
#
_symmetry.space_group_name_H-M   'P 1'
#
loop_
_entity.id
_entity.type
_entity.pdbx_description
1 polymer ?
#
loop_
_entity_poly.entity_id
_entity_poly.type
_entity_poly.pdbx_seq_one_letter_code
_entity_poly.pdbx_strand_id
1 'polypeptide(L)'
;MPKTLPVITRRDFTIGAGLLLASLFAGLPAARAEAPKQLRIGLILASGVENGWEATLLAALERLKAASPHGLEVSWKTSDPLWGDEAGEAMRLYAESGAFDVIWAHSTYSDQVKALKDAYPEILFVVSGSGNEGLGGNQYWAYKRVHEAAFLLGAIAGLSTKTGVIGAVGTFPADDVNDSLNAYFAGARLVRPDVKTKVAFVQSWYDPPKAAQLAEAQMAEGADFIYQLAANFQPCVEKDILCFGNFADENAAAPGVVVSSSVAVWDPDVARIVDAWWAHAAEGKPYDGNTAPLWYSLAEGGAALAPYHGLDAKLSPETVKKIEELKAKIIDGSLKVPLDVSEPKAS
;
A
#
# COMPACT_ATOMS: atom_id res chain seq x y z
N MET A 1 52.83 6.97 -79.58
CA MET A 1 53.79 7.84 -78.85
C MET A 1 53.04 8.36 -77.60
N PRO A 2 53.40 7.97 -76.43
CA PRO A 2 52.75 8.45 -75.24
C PRO A 2 53.39 9.72 -74.72
N LYS A 3 52.56 10.68 -74.29
CA LYS A 3 53.02 11.89 -73.61
C LYS A 3 53.00 11.65 -72.11
N THR A 4 54.17 11.78 -71.49
CA THR A 4 54.45 11.72 -70.05
C THR A 4 53.92 12.95 -69.33
N LEU A 5 53.24 12.74 -68.17
CA LEU A 5 52.87 13.78 -67.23
C LEU A 5 54.02 14.00 -66.20
N PRO A 6 54.26 15.22 -65.76
CA PRO A 6 55.33 15.51 -64.80
C PRO A 6 54.88 15.29 -63.37
N VAL A 7 55.80 14.75 -62.61
CA VAL A 7 55.75 14.61 -61.16
C VAL A 7 56.00 15.96 -60.49
N ILE A 8 55.16 16.45 -59.63
CA ILE A 8 55.37 17.61 -58.77
C ILE A 8 55.75 17.16 -57.40
N THR A 9 56.97 17.44 -56.98
CA THR A 9 57.54 17.20 -55.63
C THR A 9 57.08 18.26 -54.66
N ARG A 10 56.93 17.80 -53.41
CA ARG A 10 56.70 18.63 -52.19
C ARG A 10 57.89 19.64 -52.06
N ARG A 11 57.59 20.92 -51.89
CA ARG A 11 58.18 21.84 -50.88
C ARG A 11 57.66 23.25 -51.07
N ASP A 12 57.47 23.90 -49.93
CA ASP A 12 57.39 25.34 -49.71
C ASP A 12 56.05 26.02 -50.02
N PHE A 13 55.26 26.26 -49.00
CA PHE A 13 54.81 27.63 -48.72
C PHE A 13 54.49 27.77 -47.20
N THR A 14 55.27 28.61 -46.58
CA THR A 14 55.14 29.13 -45.24
C THR A 14 54.26 30.38 -45.24
N ILE A 15 53.54 30.55 -44.15
CA ILE A 15 53.06 31.80 -43.55
C ILE A 15 51.89 32.50 -44.22
N GLY A 16 50.73 32.49 -43.52
CA GLY A 16 49.63 33.39 -43.83
C GLY A 16 48.50 33.28 -42.86
N ALA A 17 48.48 34.13 -41.83
CA ALA A 17 47.36 34.63 -41.10
C ALA A 17 46.39 33.62 -40.42
N GLY A 18 46.62 33.35 -39.11
CA GLY A 18 45.63 32.81 -38.22
C GLY A 18 44.42 33.74 -38.04
N LEU A 19 43.30 33.31 -38.51
CA LEU A 19 42.01 33.79 -38.04
C LEU A 19 41.52 32.82 -37.00
N LEU A 20 41.65 33.19 -35.74
CA LEU A 20 40.97 32.57 -34.60
C LEU A 20 39.46 32.75 -34.82
N LEU A 21 38.79 31.77 -35.36
CA LEU A 21 37.37 31.52 -35.13
C LEU A 21 37.23 30.87 -33.78
N ALA A 22 37.24 31.67 -32.71
CA ALA A 22 36.66 31.29 -31.43
C ALA A 22 35.17 31.17 -31.68
N SER A 23 34.71 29.97 -32.02
CA SER A 23 33.31 29.58 -31.93
C SER A 23 32.88 29.73 -30.50
N LEU A 24 32.21 30.83 -30.18
CA LEU A 24 31.35 31.00 -29.05
C LEU A 24 30.25 29.90 -29.15
N PHE A 25 30.54 28.74 -28.61
CA PHE A 25 29.48 27.89 -28.09
C PHE A 25 28.91 28.61 -26.87
N ALA A 26 28.13 29.67 -27.11
CA ALA A 26 27.13 30.09 -26.16
C ALA A 26 26.23 28.88 -26.01
N GLY A 27 26.38 28.18 -24.89
CA GLY A 27 25.46 27.09 -24.52
C GLY A 27 24.04 27.65 -24.62
N LEU A 28 23.33 27.23 -25.64
CA LEU A 28 21.88 27.39 -25.65
C LEU A 28 21.41 26.76 -24.35
N PRO A 29 20.66 27.47 -23.51
CA PRO A 29 20.04 26.83 -22.38
C PRO A 29 19.26 25.65 -22.96
N ALA A 30 19.58 24.43 -22.51
CA ALA A 30 18.79 23.27 -22.86
C ALA A 30 17.34 23.66 -22.58
N ALA A 31 16.52 23.66 -23.65
CA ALA A 31 15.11 23.95 -23.49
C ALA A 31 14.59 22.96 -22.44
N ARG A 32 14.34 23.46 -21.24
CA ARG A 32 13.76 22.65 -20.16
C ARG A 32 12.42 22.18 -20.69
N ALA A 33 12.23 20.88 -20.86
CA ALA A 33 10.95 20.33 -21.25
C ALA A 33 9.87 20.94 -20.35
N GLU A 34 8.73 21.34 -20.94
CA GLU A 34 7.62 21.84 -20.14
C GLU A 34 7.25 20.77 -19.10
N ALA A 35 7.09 21.20 -17.85
CA ALA A 35 6.74 20.27 -16.78
C ALA A 35 5.44 19.53 -17.11
N PRO A 36 5.33 18.24 -16.80
CA PRO A 36 4.13 17.46 -17.12
C PRO A 36 2.90 18.06 -16.44
N LYS A 37 1.77 18.01 -17.11
CA LYS A 37 0.47 18.52 -16.60
C LYS A 37 -0.48 17.40 -16.19
N GLN A 38 -0.17 16.18 -16.55
CA GLN A 38 -1.01 15.01 -16.31
C GLN A 38 -0.21 13.90 -15.68
N LEU A 39 -0.85 13.13 -14.82
CA LEU A 39 -0.37 11.86 -14.29
C LEU A 39 -1.41 10.78 -14.57
N ARG A 40 -1.02 9.75 -15.31
CA ARG A 40 -1.89 8.66 -15.75
C ARG A 40 -1.47 7.36 -15.09
N ILE A 41 -2.33 6.77 -14.29
CA ILE A 41 -2.02 5.57 -13.50
C ILE A 41 -2.80 4.37 -14.05
N GLY A 42 -2.10 3.31 -14.42
CA GLY A 42 -2.69 2.00 -14.72
C GLY A 42 -2.69 1.14 -13.46
N LEU A 43 -3.87 0.71 -13.01
CA LEU A 43 -4.01 -0.15 -11.83
C LEU A 43 -4.25 -1.59 -12.28
N ILE A 44 -3.42 -2.51 -11.81
CA ILE A 44 -3.64 -3.95 -11.92
C ILE A 44 -4.14 -4.43 -10.57
N LEU A 45 -5.39 -4.87 -10.52
CA LEU A 45 -6.08 -5.25 -9.29
C LEU A 45 -6.08 -6.77 -9.10
N ALA A 46 -6.08 -7.20 -7.85
CA ALA A 46 -6.17 -8.61 -7.46
C ALA A 46 -7.60 -9.05 -7.11
N SER A 47 -8.46 -8.10 -6.76
CA SER A 47 -9.86 -8.34 -6.42
C SER A 47 -10.76 -7.22 -6.92
N GLY A 48 -12.07 -7.34 -6.72
CA GLY A 48 -13.03 -6.31 -7.11
C GLY A 48 -12.84 -5.01 -6.32
N VAL A 49 -13.21 -3.90 -6.93
CA VAL A 49 -13.05 -2.54 -6.36
C VAL A 49 -13.84 -2.32 -5.06
N GLU A 50 -14.78 -3.21 -4.74
CA GLU A 50 -15.55 -3.24 -3.49
C GLU A 50 -14.79 -3.85 -2.31
N ASN A 51 -13.69 -4.56 -2.58
CA ASN A 51 -12.84 -5.11 -1.52
C ASN A 51 -12.11 -3.97 -0.79
N GLY A 52 -12.03 -4.04 0.54
CA GLY A 52 -11.42 -3.00 1.36
C GLY A 52 -9.97 -2.65 0.97
N TRP A 53 -9.21 -3.63 0.49
CA TRP A 53 -7.84 -3.42 0.02
C TRP A 53 -7.79 -2.49 -1.21
N GLU A 54 -8.59 -2.76 -2.23
CA GLU A 54 -8.69 -1.93 -3.44
C GLU A 54 -9.42 -0.61 -3.17
N ALA A 55 -10.53 -0.66 -2.44
CA ALA A 55 -11.37 0.51 -2.16
C ALA A 55 -10.59 1.63 -1.45
N THR A 56 -9.71 1.28 -0.51
CA THR A 56 -8.92 2.27 0.24
C THR A 56 -7.84 2.94 -0.60
N LEU A 57 -7.20 2.22 -1.54
CA LEU A 57 -6.29 2.83 -2.52
C LEU A 57 -7.06 3.77 -3.46
N LEU A 58 -8.20 3.33 -4.00
CA LEU A 58 -9.00 4.16 -4.89
C LEU A 58 -9.48 5.44 -4.19
N ALA A 59 -9.90 5.35 -2.93
CA ALA A 59 -10.25 6.52 -2.13
C ALA A 59 -9.06 7.48 -1.93
N ALA A 60 -7.84 6.98 -1.75
CA ALA A 60 -6.65 7.81 -1.69
C ALA A 60 -6.32 8.48 -3.03
N LEU A 61 -6.52 7.78 -4.15
CA LEU A 61 -6.36 8.37 -5.49
C LEU A 61 -7.41 9.47 -5.78
N GLU A 62 -8.65 9.33 -5.30
CA GLU A 62 -9.65 10.40 -5.40
C GLU A 62 -9.23 11.64 -4.58
N ARG A 63 -8.69 11.46 -3.37
CA ARG A 63 -8.13 12.57 -2.57
C ARG A 63 -6.92 13.21 -3.25
N LEU A 64 -6.02 12.41 -3.82
CA LEU A 64 -4.89 12.89 -4.61
C LEU A 64 -5.34 13.76 -5.78
N LYS A 65 -6.32 13.26 -6.56
CA LYS A 65 -6.89 13.98 -7.70
C LYS A 65 -7.48 15.32 -7.27
N ALA A 66 -8.21 15.34 -6.15
CA ALA A 66 -8.77 16.59 -5.60
C ALA A 66 -7.69 17.56 -5.11
N ALA A 67 -6.58 17.04 -4.57
CA ALA A 67 -5.45 17.85 -4.11
C ALA A 67 -4.59 18.42 -5.24
N SER A 68 -4.61 17.80 -6.44
CA SER A 68 -3.85 18.22 -7.63
C SER A 68 -2.39 18.59 -7.33
N PRO A 69 -1.58 17.67 -6.74
CA PRO A 69 -0.20 17.95 -6.38
C PRO A 69 0.60 18.37 -7.61
N HIS A 70 1.52 19.32 -7.45
CA HIS A 70 2.30 19.92 -8.54
C HIS A 70 1.43 20.53 -9.66
N GLY A 71 0.13 20.74 -9.45
CA GLY A 71 -0.81 21.22 -10.48
C GLY A 71 -1.20 20.13 -11.48
N LEU A 72 -1.02 18.86 -11.15
CA LEU A 72 -1.30 17.73 -12.03
C LEU A 72 -2.79 17.41 -12.14
N GLU A 73 -3.23 17.13 -13.35
CA GLU A 73 -4.47 16.40 -13.60
C GLU A 73 -4.22 14.91 -13.44
N VAL A 74 -4.77 14.30 -12.39
CA VAL A 74 -4.58 12.87 -12.08
C VAL A 74 -5.74 12.06 -12.64
N SER A 75 -5.41 10.97 -13.33
CA SER A 75 -6.36 10.00 -13.86
C SER A 75 -5.86 8.57 -13.69
N TRP A 76 -6.78 7.61 -13.64
CA TRP A 76 -6.41 6.20 -13.59
C TRP A 76 -7.41 5.31 -14.33
N LYS A 77 -6.95 4.11 -14.63
CA LYS A 77 -7.74 3.02 -15.18
C LYS A 77 -7.46 1.75 -14.40
N THR A 78 -8.50 1.04 -13.98
CA THR A 78 -8.41 -0.26 -13.32
C THR A 78 -8.48 -1.39 -14.34
N SER A 79 -7.79 -2.50 -14.07
CA SER A 79 -8.08 -3.79 -14.70
C SER A 79 -9.28 -4.46 -14.02
N ASP A 80 -9.81 -5.52 -14.63
CA ASP A 80 -10.51 -6.56 -13.89
C ASP A 80 -9.52 -7.27 -12.93
N PRO A 81 -10.00 -8.06 -11.95
CA PRO A 81 -9.13 -8.88 -11.11
C PRO A 81 -8.27 -9.83 -11.94
N LEU A 82 -6.94 -9.73 -11.82
CA LEU A 82 -5.97 -10.49 -12.61
C LEU A 82 -4.87 -11.06 -11.71
N TRP A 83 -4.40 -12.27 -12.03
CA TRP A 83 -3.31 -12.93 -11.32
C TRP A 83 -2.30 -13.56 -12.26
N GLY A 84 -1.10 -13.84 -11.75
CA GLY A 84 -0.06 -14.59 -12.46
C GLY A 84 0.26 -14.03 -13.86
N ASP A 85 0.26 -14.88 -14.87
CA ASP A 85 0.63 -14.52 -16.24
C ASP A 85 -0.34 -13.52 -16.88
N GLU A 86 -1.64 -13.59 -16.55
CA GLU A 86 -2.64 -12.63 -17.07
C GLU A 86 -2.37 -11.20 -16.56
N ALA A 87 -1.97 -11.07 -15.28
CA ALA A 87 -1.56 -9.78 -14.74
C ALA A 87 -0.29 -9.25 -15.41
N GLY A 88 0.70 -10.12 -15.67
CA GLY A 88 1.93 -9.78 -16.38
C GLY A 88 1.64 -9.29 -17.81
N GLU A 89 0.75 -9.96 -18.53
CA GLU A 89 0.33 -9.58 -19.88
C GLU A 89 -0.39 -8.23 -19.88
N ALA A 90 -1.31 -7.98 -18.93
CA ALA A 90 -1.99 -6.71 -18.80
C ALA A 90 -1.01 -5.55 -18.49
N MET A 91 -0.02 -5.77 -17.60
CA MET A 91 1.04 -4.80 -17.33
C MET A 91 1.85 -4.49 -18.57
N ARG A 92 2.22 -5.53 -19.35
CA ARG A 92 2.94 -5.36 -20.62
C ARG A 92 2.15 -4.52 -21.61
N LEU A 93 0.86 -4.82 -21.79
CA LEU A 93 -0.02 -4.05 -22.68
C LEU A 93 -0.18 -2.59 -22.19
N TYR A 94 -0.24 -2.36 -20.88
CA TYR A 94 -0.27 -1.01 -20.33
C TYR A 94 1.03 -0.26 -20.63
N ALA A 95 2.18 -0.90 -20.44
CA ALA A 95 3.47 -0.29 -20.72
C ALA A 95 3.67 0.00 -22.21
N GLU A 96 3.34 -0.93 -23.11
CA GLU A 96 3.44 -0.77 -24.56
C GLU A 96 2.50 0.31 -25.11
N SER A 97 1.36 0.55 -24.46
CA SER A 97 0.37 1.53 -24.92
C SER A 97 0.86 2.97 -24.88
N GLY A 98 1.86 3.29 -24.04
CA GLY A 98 2.28 4.67 -23.75
C GLY A 98 1.19 5.54 -23.10
N ALA A 99 0.11 4.91 -22.62
CA ALA A 99 -1.02 5.60 -22.02
C ALA A 99 -0.84 5.86 -20.51
N PHE A 100 0.15 5.26 -19.88
CA PHE A 100 0.36 5.32 -18.43
C PHE A 100 1.77 5.73 -18.07
N ASP A 101 1.88 6.56 -17.05
CA ASP A 101 3.12 7.07 -16.48
C ASP A 101 3.54 6.23 -15.27
N VAL A 102 2.54 5.68 -14.56
CA VAL A 102 2.69 4.78 -13.42
C VAL A 102 1.86 3.52 -13.68
N ILE A 103 2.44 2.36 -13.42
CA ILE A 103 1.71 1.08 -13.37
C ILE A 103 1.75 0.59 -11.93
N TRP A 104 0.60 0.63 -11.25
CA TRP A 104 0.44 0.18 -9.88
C TRP A 104 -0.19 -1.20 -9.85
N ALA A 105 0.63 -2.20 -9.61
CA ALA A 105 0.23 -3.59 -9.45
C ALA A 105 -0.12 -3.84 -7.97
N HIS A 106 -1.42 -3.83 -7.66
CA HIS A 106 -1.92 -3.70 -6.29
C HIS A 106 -2.06 -5.04 -5.57
N SER A 107 -1.03 -5.85 -5.60
CA SER A 107 -0.84 -7.07 -4.80
C SER A 107 0.58 -7.63 -5.00
N THR A 108 0.78 -8.96 -4.88
CA THR A 108 2.04 -9.67 -5.02
C THR A 108 2.37 -9.89 -6.51
N TYR A 109 3.07 -8.94 -7.13
CA TYR A 109 3.37 -8.92 -8.57
C TYR A 109 4.82 -8.57 -8.91
N SER A 110 5.75 -8.69 -7.94
CA SER A 110 7.16 -8.34 -8.21
C SER A 110 7.80 -9.16 -9.32
N ASP A 111 7.42 -10.44 -9.50
CA ASP A 111 7.94 -11.28 -10.59
C ASP A 111 7.52 -10.74 -11.96
N GLN A 112 6.26 -10.32 -12.12
CA GLN A 112 5.74 -9.73 -13.36
C GLN A 112 6.41 -8.38 -13.64
N VAL A 113 6.57 -7.53 -12.62
CA VAL A 113 7.26 -6.24 -12.75
C VAL A 113 8.74 -6.44 -13.08
N LYS A 114 9.42 -7.43 -12.49
CA LYS A 114 10.83 -7.76 -12.75
C LYS A 114 11.09 -8.07 -14.21
N ALA A 115 10.13 -8.71 -14.88
CA ALA A 115 10.22 -9.03 -16.30
C ALA A 115 10.07 -7.79 -17.22
N LEU A 116 9.53 -6.68 -16.72
CA LEU A 116 9.15 -5.51 -17.53
C LEU A 116 9.95 -4.26 -17.23
N LYS A 117 10.29 -3.99 -15.96
CA LYS A 117 10.77 -2.67 -15.50
C LYS A 117 11.98 -2.13 -16.25
N ASP A 118 12.94 -2.97 -16.63
CA ASP A 118 14.16 -2.56 -17.30
C ASP A 118 13.92 -2.23 -18.78
N ALA A 119 12.86 -2.77 -19.40
CA ALA A 119 12.44 -2.46 -20.76
C ALA A 119 11.66 -1.12 -20.86
N TYR A 120 11.11 -0.64 -19.74
CA TYR A 120 10.31 0.57 -19.66
C TYR A 120 10.81 1.51 -18.54
N PRO A 121 12.05 2.04 -18.65
CA PRO A 121 12.70 2.81 -17.57
C PRO A 121 11.99 4.12 -17.22
N GLU A 122 11.19 4.67 -18.14
CA GLU A 122 10.41 5.90 -17.92
C GLU A 122 9.11 5.66 -17.11
N ILE A 123 8.63 4.41 -17.04
CA ILE A 123 7.44 4.05 -16.29
C ILE A 123 7.84 3.75 -14.85
N LEU A 124 7.13 4.33 -13.89
CA LEU A 124 7.23 3.97 -12.49
C LEU A 124 6.32 2.78 -12.20
N PHE A 125 6.88 1.69 -11.70
CA PHE A 125 6.14 0.50 -11.29
C PHE A 125 5.96 0.49 -9.77
N VAL A 126 4.76 0.15 -9.29
CA VAL A 126 4.48 -0.04 -7.86
C VAL A 126 3.94 -1.45 -7.65
N VAL A 127 4.44 -2.14 -6.64
CA VAL A 127 3.86 -3.38 -6.11
C VAL A 127 3.40 -3.14 -4.68
N SER A 128 2.36 -3.82 -4.22
CA SER A 128 1.78 -3.56 -2.90
C SER A 128 1.64 -4.84 -2.07
N GLY A 129 1.84 -4.70 -0.75
CA GLY A 129 1.59 -5.77 0.21
C GLY A 129 2.70 -6.81 0.32
N SER A 130 2.40 -7.88 1.04
CA SER A 130 3.32 -8.98 1.33
C SER A 130 3.68 -9.82 0.10
N GLY A 131 4.73 -10.64 0.22
CA GLY A 131 5.15 -11.57 -0.83
C GLY A 131 5.83 -10.92 -2.04
N ASN A 132 6.16 -9.63 -1.99
CA ASN A 132 6.90 -8.93 -3.02
C ASN A 132 8.41 -8.86 -2.74
N GLU A 133 9.17 -8.45 -3.75
CA GLU A 133 10.59 -8.10 -3.65
C GLU A 133 10.80 -6.63 -3.98
N GLY A 134 11.72 -5.98 -3.27
CA GLY A 134 12.18 -4.63 -3.59
C GLY A 134 13.27 -4.70 -4.65
N LEU A 135 12.94 -4.32 -5.90
CA LEU A 135 13.85 -4.41 -7.05
C LEU A 135 14.65 -3.12 -7.25
N GLY A 136 14.26 -2.03 -6.61
CA GLY A 136 14.91 -0.73 -6.78
C GLY A 136 14.70 -0.11 -8.16
N GLY A 137 15.40 1.00 -8.44
CA GLY A 137 15.25 1.74 -9.70
C GLY A 137 13.83 2.27 -9.85
N ASN A 138 13.20 1.99 -10.99
CA ASN A 138 11.83 2.42 -11.27
C ASN A 138 10.73 1.52 -10.66
N GLN A 139 11.06 0.62 -9.73
CA GLN A 139 10.08 -0.15 -8.98
C GLN A 139 10.05 0.27 -7.52
N TYR A 140 8.87 0.54 -7.01
CA TYR A 140 8.58 0.88 -5.61
C TYR A 140 7.73 -0.20 -4.97
N TRP A 141 8.06 -0.57 -3.74
CA TRP A 141 7.29 -1.53 -2.94
C TRP A 141 6.57 -0.80 -1.81
N ALA A 142 5.28 -0.51 -2.03
CA ALA A 142 4.40 0.05 -1.02
C ALA A 142 3.86 -1.07 -0.12
N TYR A 143 4.09 -0.95 1.19
CA TYR A 143 3.66 -1.96 2.15
C TYR A 143 2.61 -1.38 3.11
N LYS A 144 1.64 -2.17 3.53
CA LYS A 144 0.65 -1.75 4.53
C LYS A 144 0.73 -2.60 5.77
N ARG A 145 0.88 -1.91 6.90
CA ARG A 145 0.75 -2.49 8.23
C ARG A 145 -0.28 -1.71 9.01
N VAL A 146 -1.31 -2.39 9.45
CA VAL A 146 -2.36 -1.80 10.28
C VAL A 146 -2.31 -2.33 11.73
N HIS A 147 -1.21 -3.00 12.08
CA HIS A 147 -1.01 -3.64 13.37
C HIS A 147 -1.17 -2.69 14.56
N GLU A 148 -0.76 -1.42 14.44
CA GLU A 148 -0.93 -0.43 15.51
C GLU A 148 -2.42 -0.10 15.76
N ALA A 149 -3.22 -0.01 14.71
CA ALA A 149 -4.67 0.15 14.83
C ALA A 149 -5.33 -1.15 15.35
N ALA A 150 -4.89 -2.32 14.87
CA ALA A 150 -5.36 -3.61 15.35
C ALA A 150 -5.06 -3.82 16.87
N PHE A 151 -3.91 -3.33 17.36
CA PHE A 151 -3.59 -3.32 18.78
C PHE A 151 -4.65 -2.55 19.60
N LEU A 152 -5.10 -1.40 19.10
CA LEU A 152 -6.15 -0.62 19.74
C LEU A 152 -7.50 -1.37 19.74
N LEU A 153 -7.85 -2.06 18.62
CA LEU A 153 -9.02 -2.92 18.57
C LEU A 153 -8.95 -4.05 19.62
N GLY A 154 -7.76 -4.65 19.76
CA GLY A 154 -7.50 -5.64 20.80
C GLY A 154 -7.71 -5.09 22.23
N ALA A 155 -7.23 -3.88 22.47
CA ALA A 155 -7.44 -3.23 23.76
C ALA A 155 -8.94 -2.93 24.02
N ILE A 156 -9.72 -2.55 23.00
CA ILE A 156 -11.19 -2.42 23.10
C ILE A 156 -11.80 -3.76 23.51
N ALA A 157 -11.45 -4.83 22.80
CA ALA A 157 -11.98 -6.17 23.10
C ALA A 157 -11.61 -6.62 24.53
N GLY A 158 -10.34 -6.46 24.92
CA GLY A 158 -9.88 -6.86 26.26
C GLY A 158 -10.56 -6.12 27.41
N LEU A 159 -10.82 -4.80 27.25
CA LEU A 159 -11.53 -3.99 28.22
C LEU A 159 -13.02 -4.29 28.28
N SER A 160 -13.62 -4.79 27.19
CA SER A 160 -15.08 -4.89 27.04
C SER A 160 -15.60 -6.33 27.07
N THR A 161 -14.75 -7.33 26.85
CA THR A 161 -15.19 -8.75 26.88
C THR A 161 -15.76 -9.15 28.23
N LYS A 162 -16.91 -9.81 28.21
CA LYS A 162 -17.61 -10.35 29.39
C LYS A 162 -17.16 -11.77 29.65
N THR A 163 -16.88 -12.55 28.61
CA THR A 163 -16.49 -13.96 28.73
C THR A 163 -15.00 -14.13 29.02
N GLY A 164 -14.18 -13.14 28.71
CA GLY A 164 -12.72 -13.24 28.72
C GLY A 164 -12.15 -13.99 27.52
N VAL A 165 -12.95 -14.27 26.49
CA VAL A 165 -12.54 -14.93 25.25
C VAL A 165 -12.79 -14.02 24.08
N ILE A 166 -11.78 -13.81 23.28
CA ILE A 166 -11.84 -13.02 22.03
C ILE A 166 -11.37 -13.86 20.86
N GLY A 167 -11.90 -13.57 19.69
CA GLY A 167 -11.58 -14.30 18.46
C GLY A 167 -11.02 -13.43 17.35
N ALA A 168 -10.37 -14.07 16.41
CA ALA A 168 -9.93 -13.44 15.17
C ALA A 168 -9.96 -14.43 14.00
N VAL A 169 -10.39 -13.96 12.83
CA VAL A 169 -10.42 -14.74 11.60
C VAL A 169 -9.52 -14.06 10.56
N GLY A 170 -8.38 -14.70 10.28
CA GLY A 170 -7.42 -14.25 9.25
C GLY A 170 -7.73 -14.82 7.87
N THR A 171 -7.18 -14.20 6.85
CA THR A 171 -7.20 -14.67 5.46
C THR A 171 -6.15 -15.75 5.23
N PHE A 172 -4.96 -15.40 4.75
CA PHE A 172 -3.76 -16.25 4.73
C PHE A 172 -2.84 -15.92 5.90
N PRO A 173 -2.00 -16.85 6.36
CA PRO A 173 -0.97 -16.58 7.37
C PRO A 173 0.24 -15.83 6.76
N ALA A 174 -0.04 -14.72 6.06
CA ALA A 174 0.96 -13.80 5.54
C ALA A 174 1.46 -12.85 6.65
N ASP A 175 2.64 -12.26 6.48
CA ASP A 175 3.28 -11.46 7.53
C ASP A 175 2.48 -10.20 7.94
N ASP A 176 1.78 -9.55 7.00
CA ASP A 176 0.89 -8.39 7.25
C ASP A 176 -0.47 -8.79 7.88
N VAL A 177 -0.90 -10.03 7.68
CA VAL A 177 -2.06 -10.61 8.38
C VAL A 177 -1.66 -11.03 9.79
N ASN A 178 -0.54 -11.72 9.91
CA ASN A 178 -0.04 -12.23 11.19
C ASN A 178 0.28 -11.08 12.16
N ASP A 179 0.95 -10.01 11.69
CA ASP A 179 1.28 -8.86 12.55
C ASP A 179 0.02 -8.18 13.10
N SER A 180 -1.03 -8.04 12.28
CA SER A 180 -2.30 -7.46 12.70
C SER A 180 -3.00 -8.30 13.75
N LEU A 181 -3.02 -9.64 13.58
CA LEU A 181 -3.61 -10.57 14.54
C LEU A 181 -2.81 -10.63 15.86
N ASN A 182 -1.48 -10.68 15.77
CA ASN A 182 -0.61 -10.68 16.95
C ASN A 182 -0.73 -9.38 17.74
N ALA A 183 -0.79 -8.23 17.04
CA ALA A 183 -1.00 -6.93 17.68
C ALA A 183 -2.37 -6.81 18.33
N TYR A 184 -3.44 -7.31 17.70
CA TYR A 184 -4.77 -7.39 18.29
C TYR A 184 -4.73 -8.15 19.62
N PHE A 185 -4.12 -9.33 19.67
CA PHE A 185 -3.98 -10.10 20.90
C PHE A 185 -3.06 -9.43 21.91
N ALA A 186 -1.98 -8.77 21.48
CA ALA A 186 -1.10 -8.02 22.36
C ALA A 186 -1.82 -6.85 23.03
N GLY A 187 -2.65 -6.12 22.29
CA GLY A 187 -3.48 -5.03 22.82
C GLY A 187 -4.47 -5.50 23.87
N ALA A 188 -5.12 -6.64 23.60
CA ALA A 188 -6.05 -7.25 24.56
C ALA A 188 -5.33 -7.68 25.84
N ARG A 189 -4.18 -8.36 25.74
CA ARG A 189 -3.38 -8.80 26.88
C ARG A 189 -2.78 -7.66 27.69
N LEU A 190 -2.48 -6.52 27.05
CA LEU A 190 -1.99 -5.34 27.78
C LEU A 190 -3.00 -4.87 28.85
N VAL A 191 -4.28 -4.92 28.54
CA VAL A 191 -5.36 -4.42 29.41
C VAL A 191 -6.07 -5.53 30.20
N ARG A 192 -5.98 -6.77 29.73
CA ARG A 192 -6.54 -7.97 30.36
C ARG A 192 -5.58 -9.16 30.17
N PRO A 193 -4.62 -9.36 31.07
CA PRO A 193 -3.57 -10.37 30.92
C PRO A 193 -4.06 -11.83 30.86
N ASP A 194 -5.25 -12.13 31.41
CA ASP A 194 -5.88 -13.45 31.45
C ASP A 194 -6.82 -13.71 30.26
N VAL A 195 -6.91 -12.78 29.29
CA VAL A 195 -7.78 -12.96 28.12
C VAL A 195 -7.34 -14.19 27.30
N LYS A 196 -8.32 -15.01 26.95
CA LYS A 196 -8.12 -16.16 26.05
C LYS A 196 -8.33 -15.73 24.60
N THR A 197 -7.50 -16.24 23.71
CA THR A 197 -7.53 -15.87 22.31
C THR A 197 -7.82 -17.07 21.42
N LYS A 198 -8.66 -16.88 20.41
CA LYS A 198 -8.97 -17.84 19.36
C LYS A 198 -8.53 -17.26 18.03
N VAL A 199 -7.90 -18.09 17.18
CA VAL A 199 -7.49 -17.68 15.85
C VAL A 199 -7.72 -18.81 14.86
N ALA A 200 -8.18 -18.46 13.67
CA ALA A 200 -8.29 -19.38 12.54
C ALA A 200 -8.08 -18.64 11.23
N PHE A 201 -7.60 -19.35 10.22
CA PHE A 201 -7.34 -18.80 8.89
C PHE A 201 -8.27 -19.44 7.86
N VAL A 202 -8.80 -18.58 6.97
CA VAL A 202 -9.63 -19.00 5.84
C VAL A 202 -8.81 -19.80 4.82
N GLN A 203 -7.50 -19.54 4.75
CA GLN A 203 -6.58 -20.09 3.73
C GLN A 203 -6.93 -19.61 2.31
N SER A 204 -7.54 -18.42 2.20
CA SER A 204 -7.87 -17.72 0.97
C SER A 204 -7.86 -16.23 1.23
N TRP A 205 -7.53 -15.41 0.23
CA TRP A 205 -7.67 -13.95 0.34
C TRP A 205 -9.14 -13.53 0.40
N TYR A 206 -10.05 -14.32 -0.19
CA TYR A 206 -11.48 -14.05 -0.17
C TYR A 206 -12.29 -15.33 -0.18
N ASP A 207 -12.93 -15.65 0.95
CA ASP A 207 -13.91 -16.75 1.11
C ASP A 207 -14.87 -16.42 2.27
N PRO A 208 -15.86 -15.55 2.03
CA PRO A 208 -16.80 -15.12 3.08
C PRO A 208 -17.59 -16.26 3.76
N PRO A 209 -18.04 -17.32 3.04
CA PRO A 209 -18.69 -18.45 3.71
C PRO A 209 -17.79 -19.15 4.72
N LYS A 210 -16.53 -19.35 4.39
CA LYS A 210 -15.55 -19.97 5.31
C LYS A 210 -15.25 -19.06 6.49
N ALA A 211 -15.13 -17.76 6.25
CA ALA A 211 -14.93 -16.78 7.32
C ALA A 211 -16.08 -16.81 8.33
N ALA A 212 -17.33 -16.89 7.86
CA ALA A 212 -18.50 -17.03 8.74
C ALA A 212 -18.44 -18.28 9.61
N GLN A 213 -18.16 -19.45 9.01
CA GLN A 213 -18.05 -20.72 9.75
C GLN A 213 -16.98 -20.67 10.86
N LEU A 214 -15.82 -20.05 10.58
CA LEU A 214 -14.73 -19.92 11.54
C LEU A 214 -15.11 -18.97 12.68
N ALA A 215 -15.80 -17.86 12.39
CA ALA A 215 -16.31 -16.95 13.41
C ALA A 215 -17.34 -17.62 14.30
N GLU A 216 -18.32 -18.35 13.74
CA GLU A 216 -19.32 -19.12 14.47
C GLU A 216 -18.68 -20.15 15.41
N ALA A 217 -17.66 -20.86 14.95
CA ALA A 217 -16.94 -21.83 15.78
C ALA A 217 -16.28 -21.14 17.00
N GLN A 218 -15.63 -19.99 16.79
CA GLN A 218 -15.01 -19.23 17.88
C GLN A 218 -16.06 -18.67 18.87
N MET A 219 -17.21 -18.22 18.37
CA MET A 219 -18.34 -17.78 19.22
C MET A 219 -18.92 -18.93 20.02
N ALA A 220 -19.05 -20.14 19.45
CA ALA A 220 -19.45 -21.33 20.15
C ALA A 220 -18.49 -21.73 21.29
N GLU A 221 -17.21 -21.36 21.15
CA GLU A 221 -16.20 -21.53 22.19
C GLU A 221 -16.12 -20.34 23.18
N GLY A 222 -17.06 -19.40 23.10
CA GLY A 222 -17.23 -18.32 24.06
C GLY A 222 -16.67 -16.97 23.64
N ALA A 223 -16.15 -16.82 22.41
CA ALA A 223 -15.69 -15.50 21.95
C ALA A 223 -16.87 -14.54 21.82
N ASP A 224 -16.76 -13.37 22.48
CA ASP A 224 -17.76 -12.30 22.45
C ASP A 224 -17.27 -11.02 21.75
N PHE A 225 -16.08 -11.07 21.18
CA PHE A 225 -15.52 -10.12 20.22
C PHE A 225 -14.79 -10.88 19.10
N ILE A 226 -15.02 -10.51 17.85
CA ILE A 226 -14.33 -11.11 16.69
C ILE A 226 -13.69 -10.03 15.84
N TYR A 227 -12.38 -10.17 15.58
CA TYR A 227 -11.69 -9.38 14.59
C TYR A 227 -11.70 -10.12 13.24
N GLN A 228 -12.42 -9.55 12.26
CA GLN A 228 -12.67 -10.18 10.97
C GLN A 228 -11.78 -9.55 9.87
N LEU A 229 -10.71 -10.25 9.48
CA LEU A 229 -9.89 -9.82 8.35
C LEU A 229 -10.48 -10.29 7.00
N ALA A 230 -11.37 -11.28 7.05
CA ALA A 230 -12.01 -11.86 5.86
C ALA A 230 -13.44 -11.33 5.63
N ALA A 231 -13.79 -10.18 6.19
CA ALA A 231 -14.96 -9.34 5.93
C ALA A 231 -16.32 -10.05 5.82
N ASN A 232 -16.66 -10.97 6.74
CA ASN A 232 -18.02 -11.48 6.88
C ASN A 232 -18.53 -11.28 8.29
N PHE A 233 -19.47 -10.35 8.49
CA PHE A 233 -20.03 -9.95 9.78
C PHE A 233 -21.38 -10.58 10.08
N GLN A 234 -21.94 -11.40 9.19
CA GLN A 234 -23.26 -12.02 9.39
C GLN A 234 -23.37 -12.80 10.71
N PRO A 235 -22.38 -13.62 11.13
CA PRO A 235 -22.43 -14.28 12.43
C PRO A 235 -22.48 -13.32 13.62
N CYS A 236 -21.80 -12.16 13.50
CA CYS A 236 -21.83 -11.12 14.52
C CYS A 236 -23.23 -10.50 14.66
N VAL A 237 -23.89 -10.24 13.52
CA VAL A 237 -25.27 -9.73 13.48
C VAL A 237 -26.24 -10.71 14.11
N GLU A 238 -26.17 -11.99 13.72
CA GLU A 238 -27.09 -13.04 14.21
C GLU A 238 -26.95 -13.31 15.71
N LYS A 239 -25.75 -13.15 16.26
CA LYS A 239 -25.48 -13.40 17.70
C LYS A 239 -25.46 -12.12 18.55
N ASP A 240 -25.65 -10.92 17.95
CA ASP A 240 -25.47 -9.60 18.59
C ASP A 240 -24.11 -9.51 19.31
N ILE A 241 -23.06 -9.96 18.65
CA ILE A 241 -21.67 -9.94 19.13
C ILE A 241 -20.93 -8.81 18.43
N LEU A 242 -20.13 -8.05 19.18
CA LEU A 242 -19.36 -6.96 18.62
C LEU A 242 -18.16 -7.47 17.81
N CYS A 243 -17.97 -6.86 16.64
CA CYS A 243 -16.91 -7.20 15.70
C CYS A 243 -16.06 -5.99 15.34
N PHE A 244 -14.91 -6.29 14.78
CA PHE A 244 -14.02 -5.29 14.18
C PHE A 244 -13.73 -5.66 12.72
N GLY A 245 -13.63 -4.63 11.87
CA GLY A 245 -13.25 -4.75 10.48
C GLY A 245 -11.76 -4.51 10.24
N ASN A 246 -11.32 -4.72 9.00
CA ASN A 246 -9.93 -4.61 8.58
C ASN A 246 -9.78 -3.91 7.24
N PHE A 247 -8.69 -3.16 7.07
CA PHE A 247 -8.28 -2.33 5.94
C PHE A 247 -9.21 -1.16 5.62
N ALA A 248 -10.52 -1.33 5.64
CA ALA A 248 -11.50 -0.26 5.41
C ALA A 248 -12.36 -0.01 6.67
N ASP A 249 -13.05 1.13 6.68
CA ASP A 249 -14.13 1.35 7.65
C ASP A 249 -15.35 0.50 7.25
N GLU A 250 -15.51 -0.64 7.89
CA GLU A 250 -16.53 -1.64 7.52
C GLU A 250 -17.82 -1.52 8.34
N ASN A 251 -18.02 -0.44 9.10
CA ASN A 251 -19.25 -0.25 9.86
C ASN A 251 -20.52 -0.33 8.98
N ALA A 252 -20.46 0.19 7.76
CA ALA A 252 -21.61 0.16 6.83
C ALA A 252 -22.04 -1.26 6.43
N ALA A 253 -21.15 -2.25 6.49
CA ALA A 253 -21.48 -3.65 6.21
C ALA A 253 -22.33 -4.30 7.31
N ALA A 254 -22.16 -3.85 8.57
CA ALA A 254 -22.96 -4.32 9.70
C ALA A 254 -23.04 -3.23 10.81
N PRO A 255 -23.84 -2.17 10.61
CA PRO A 255 -23.83 -0.96 11.45
C PRO A 255 -24.14 -1.17 12.93
N GLY A 256 -24.80 -2.27 13.28
CA GLY A 256 -25.16 -2.57 14.66
C GLY A 256 -24.07 -3.28 15.47
N VAL A 257 -23.06 -3.85 14.84
CA VAL A 257 -22.07 -4.75 15.47
C VAL A 257 -20.62 -4.44 15.14
N VAL A 258 -20.30 -3.85 13.98
CA VAL A 258 -18.92 -3.44 13.65
C VAL A 258 -18.60 -2.13 14.35
N VAL A 259 -17.89 -2.24 15.50
CA VAL A 259 -17.61 -1.11 16.39
C VAL A 259 -16.59 -0.14 15.80
N SER A 260 -15.59 -0.68 15.15
CA SER A 260 -14.50 0.06 14.52
C SER A 260 -13.72 -0.89 13.60
N SER A 261 -12.77 -0.35 12.87
CA SER A 261 -11.89 -1.10 11.96
C SER A 261 -10.46 -0.58 12.03
N SER A 262 -9.47 -1.45 11.76
CA SER A 262 -8.11 -1.03 11.48
C SER A 262 -8.03 -0.61 10.02
N VAL A 263 -7.86 0.67 9.75
CA VAL A 263 -7.95 1.25 8.40
C VAL A 263 -6.57 1.44 7.79
N ALA A 264 -6.40 0.97 6.56
CA ALA A 264 -5.25 1.27 5.73
C ALA A 264 -5.42 2.65 5.07
N VAL A 265 -4.44 3.53 5.26
CA VAL A 265 -4.43 4.87 4.67
C VAL A 265 -3.30 4.94 3.65
N TRP A 266 -3.64 5.07 2.36
CA TRP A 266 -2.68 5.05 1.26
C TRP A 266 -2.15 6.44 0.89
N ASP A 267 -2.62 7.50 1.53
CA ASP A 267 -2.24 8.88 1.19
C ASP A 267 -0.72 9.13 1.23
N PRO A 268 0.03 8.66 2.25
CA PRO A 268 1.49 8.85 2.27
C PRO A 268 2.20 8.06 1.15
N ASP A 269 1.72 6.85 0.83
CA ASP A 269 2.31 6.04 -0.25
C ASP A 269 2.06 6.69 -1.60
N VAL A 270 0.82 7.10 -1.85
CA VAL A 270 0.42 7.76 -3.10
C VAL A 270 1.19 9.07 -3.28
N ALA A 271 1.33 9.88 -2.22
CA ALA A 271 2.12 11.11 -2.26
C ALA A 271 3.59 10.81 -2.63
N ARG A 272 4.23 9.81 -1.99
CA ARG A 272 5.60 9.42 -2.32
C ARG A 272 5.76 8.99 -3.78
N ILE A 273 4.82 8.21 -4.30
CA ILE A 273 4.87 7.74 -5.70
C ILE A 273 4.75 8.93 -6.67
N VAL A 274 3.84 9.86 -6.40
CA VAL A 274 3.68 11.06 -7.22
C VAL A 274 4.92 11.94 -7.18
N ASP A 275 5.49 12.17 -6.01
CA ASP A 275 6.70 12.98 -5.86
C ASP A 275 7.91 12.34 -6.55
N ALA A 276 8.05 11.00 -6.47
CA ALA A 276 9.10 10.27 -7.16
C ALA A 276 8.95 10.37 -8.69
N TRP A 277 7.73 10.17 -9.19
CA TRP A 277 7.45 10.33 -10.61
C TRP A 277 7.68 11.77 -11.08
N TRP A 278 7.21 12.77 -10.32
CA TRP A 278 7.42 14.18 -10.64
C TRP A 278 8.91 14.53 -10.69
N ALA A 279 9.69 14.10 -9.72
CA ALA A 279 11.12 14.33 -9.67
C ALA A 279 11.83 13.73 -10.91
N HIS A 280 11.36 12.57 -11.39
CA HIS A 280 11.85 11.98 -12.62
C HIS A 280 11.39 12.77 -13.85
N ALA A 281 10.10 12.94 -14.05
CA ALA A 281 9.51 13.47 -15.28
C ALA A 281 9.77 15.00 -15.47
N ALA A 282 9.76 15.77 -14.38
CA ALA A 282 9.93 17.24 -14.44
C ALA A 282 11.38 17.70 -14.18
N GLU A 283 12.15 16.95 -13.38
CA GLU A 283 13.47 17.36 -12.93
C GLU A 283 14.60 16.49 -13.50
N GLY A 284 14.29 15.37 -14.16
CA GLY A 284 15.27 14.44 -14.74
C GLY A 284 16.02 13.62 -13.69
N LYS A 285 15.50 13.49 -12.47
CA LYS A 285 16.12 12.67 -11.44
C LYS A 285 15.91 11.18 -11.71
N PRO A 286 16.90 10.32 -11.45
CA PRO A 286 16.67 8.88 -11.54
C PRO A 286 15.66 8.43 -10.48
N TYR A 287 14.91 7.38 -10.78
CA TYR A 287 14.08 6.72 -9.77
C TYR A 287 14.93 6.09 -8.67
N ASP A 288 14.48 6.14 -7.45
CA ASP A 288 15.13 5.66 -6.23
C ASP A 288 14.30 4.60 -5.50
N GLY A 289 13.67 3.71 -6.25
CA GLY A 289 12.81 2.65 -5.72
C GLY A 289 13.44 1.89 -4.55
N ASN A 290 12.61 1.55 -3.57
CA ASN A 290 13.05 0.91 -2.34
C ASN A 290 13.34 -0.59 -2.53
N THR A 291 14.36 -1.11 -1.82
CA THR A 291 14.73 -2.53 -1.81
C THR A 291 14.23 -3.28 -0.57
N ALA A 292 13.60 -2.56 0.37
CA ALA A 292 12.92 -3.12 1.53
C ALA A 292 11.48 -2.58 1.57
N PRO A 293 10.53 -3.29 2.19
CA PRO A 293 9.16 -2.83 2.28
C PRO A 293 9.09 -1.47 2.99
N LEU A 294 8.43 -0.51 2.36
CA LEU A 294 8.18 0.81 2.94
C LEU A 294 6.74 0.88 3.40
N TRP A 295 6.54 1.18 4.66
CA TRP A 295 5.23 1.38 5.27
C TRP A 295 5.25 2.59 6.19
N TYR A 296 4.08 3.16 6.41
CA TYR A 296 3.88 4.31 7.28
C TYR A 296 3.06 3.89 8.49
N SER A 297 3.52 4.29 9.67
CA SER A 297 2.88 4.03 10.96
C SER A 297 1.57 4.82 11.14
N LEU A 298 0.87 4.53 12.23
CA LEU A 298 -0.29 5.31 12.67
C LEU A 298 0.09 6.79 12.89
N ALA A 299 1.28 7.05 13.44
CA ALA A 299 1.80 8.40 13.64
C ALA A 299 2.12 9.12 12.32
N GLU A 300 2.55 8.40 11.29
CA GLU A 300 2.86 8.93 9.96
C GLU A 300 1.64 8.96 9.03
N GLY A 301 0.47 8.55 9.53
CA GLY A 301 -0.78 8.58 8.78
C GLY A 301 -0.97 7.41 7.81
N GLY A 302 -0.22 6.32 7.94
CA GLY A 302 -0.36 5.12 7.10
C GLY A 302 -1.43 4.14 7.57
N ALA A 303 -1.90 4.29 8.81
CA ALA A 303 -2.99 3.53 9.39
C ALA A 303 -3.91 4.44 10.22
N ALA A 304 -5.14 4.02 10.45
CA ALA A 304 -6.08 4.71 11.30
C ALA A 304 -7.00 3.73 12.04
N LEU A 305 -7.56 4.17 13.16
CA LEU A 305 -8.70 3.52 13.79
C LEU A 305 -9.97 4.19 13.24
N ALA A 306 -10.90 3.38 12.69
CA ALA A 306 -12.16 3.90 12.19
C ALA A 306 -13.02 4.52 13.32
N PRO A 307 -13.90 5.48 13.02
CA PRO A 307 -14.87 6.00 13.97
C PRO A 307 -15.76 4.90 14.56
N TYR A 308 -16.28 5.12 15.77
CA TYR A 308 -17.19 4.16 16.42
C TYR A 308 -18.61 4.19 15.85
N HIS A 309 -18.98 5.17 15.07
CA HIS A 309 -20.32 5.35 14.46
C HIS A 309 -21.49 5.30 15.47
N GLY A 310 -21.25 5.80 16.70
CA GLY A 310 -22.22 5.75 17.79
C GLY A 310 -22.24 4.43 18.59
N LEU A 311 -21.46 3.43 18.17
CA LEU A 311 -21.32 2.16 18.92
C LEU A 311 -20.39 2.27 20.14
N ASP A 312 -19.71 3.40 20.33
CA ASP A 312 -19.06 3.75 21.59
C ASP A 312 -20.04 3.74 22.78
N ALA A 313 -21.34 3.95 22.53
CA ALA A 313 -22.40 3.77 23.53
C ALA A 313 -22.54 2.31 24.03
N LYS A 314 -22.06 1.31 23.27
CA LYS A 314 -21.97 -0.09 23.69
C LYS A 314 -20.70 -0.40 24.50
N LEU A 315 -19.75 0.54 24.54
CA LEU A 315 -18.52 0.49 25.32
C LEU A 315 -18.66 1.32 26.62
N SER A 316 -17.81 1.07 27.61
CA SER A 316 -17.78 1.99 28.76
C SER A 316 -17.07 3.28 28.39
N PRO A 317 -17.42 4.44 29.02
CA PRO A 317 -16.67 5.67 28.83
C PRO A 317 -15.18 5.54 29.20
N GLU A 318 -14.87 4.69 30.19
CA GLU A 318 -13.51 4.39 30.62
C GLU A 318 -12.75 3.64 29.52
N THR A 319 -13.41 2.72 28.81
CA THR A 319 -12.84 2.04 27.64
C THR A 319 -12.46 3.05 26.56
N VAL A 320 -13.40 3.90 26.15
CA VAL A 320 -13.17 4.90 25.10
C VAL A 320 -12.02 5.82 25.49
N LYS A 321 -12.02 6.34 26.71
CA LYS A 321 -10.92 7.18 27.24
C LYS A 321 -9.59 6.45 27.21
N LYS A 322 -9.56 5.18 27.62
CA LYS A 322 -8.32 4.38 27.63
C LYS A 322 -7.75 4.17 26.24
N ILE A 323 -8.61 3.95 25.25
CA ILE A 323 -8.18 3.79 23.85
C ILE A 323 -7.57 5.09 23.32
N GLU A 324 -8.15 6.25 23.58
CA GLU A 324 -7.56 7.54 23.19
C GLU A 324 -6.19 7.79 23.87
N GLU A 325 -6.03 7.39 25.15
CA GLU A 325 -4.75 7.44 25.84
C GLU A 325 -3.69 6.53 25.19
N LEU A 326 -4.07 5.28 24.81
CA LEU A 326 -3.17 4.34 24.17
C LEU A 326 -2.80 4.83 22.76
N LYS A 327 -3.76 5.32 22.00
CA LYS A 327 -3.55 5.91 20.68
C LYS A 327 -2.56 7.10 20.73
N ALA A 328 -2.75 8.00 21.68
CA ALA A 328 -1.84 9.14 21.88
C ALA A 328 -0.40 8.65 22.17
N LYS A 329 -0.24 7.61 23.01
CA LYS A 329 1.07 7.02 23.32
C LYS A 329 1.72 6.29 22.16
N ILE A 330 0.95 5.70 21.25
CA ILE A 330 1.48 5.13 20.01
C ILE A 330 1.98 6.26 19.10
N ILE A 331 1.18 7.32 18.95
CA ILE A 331 1.52 8.46 18.08
C ILE A 331 2.76 9.21 18.59
N ASP A 332 2.91 9.40 19.90
CA ASP A 332 4.09 10.08 20.47
C ASP A 332 5.30 9.15 20.67
N GLY A 333 5.16 7.85 20.36
CA GLY A 333 6.22 6.85 20.43
C GLY A 333 6.53 6.34 21.84
N SER A 334 5.80 6.76 22.88
CA SER A 334 5.98 6.29 24.27
C SER A 334 5.45 4.88 24.48
N LEU A 335 4.55 4.40 23.61
CA LEU A 335 4.12 3.01 23.51
C LEU A 335 4.47 2.46 22.13
N LYS A 336 5.35 1.48 22.10
CA LYS A 336 5.70 0.76 20.86
C LYS A 336 4.86 -0.51 20.77
N VAL A 337 4.07 -0.61 19.71
CA VAL A 337 3.32 -1.84 19.41
C VAL A 337 4.30 -2.89 18.88
N PRO A 338 4.30 -4.11 19.44
CA PRO A 338 5.14 -5.19 18.92
C PRO A 338 4.81 -5.51 17.46
N LEU A 339 5.84 -5.62 16.62
CA LEU A 339 5.72 -6.13 15.28
C LEU A 339 6.13 -7.60 15.28
N ASP A 340 5.16 -8.49 15.26
CA ASP A 340 5.35 -9.95 15.24
C ASP A 340 4.65 -10.55 14.02
N VAL A 341 5.44 -10.97 13.04
CA VAL A 341 4.97 -11.55 11.77
C VAL A 341 4.82 -13.07 11.82
N SER A 342 5.12 -13.71 12.95
CA SER A 342 4.93 -15.15 13.11
C SER A 342 3.45 -15.51 13.11
N GLU A 343 3.11 -16.73 12.65
CA GLU A 343 1.73 -17.21 12.68
C GLU A 343 1.19 -17.22 14.12
N PRO A 344 0.09 -16.49 14.40
CA PRO A 344 -0.46 -16.38 15.75
C PRO A 344 -1.03 -17.70 16.23
N LYS A 345 -0.93 -17.93 17.55
CA LYS A 345 -1.46 -19.13 18.21
C LYS A 345 -2.57 -18.77 19.20
N ALA A 346 -3.61 -19.59 19.22
CA ALA A 346 -4.63 -19.53 20.26
C ALA A 346 -4.03 -19.77 21.65
N SER A 347 -4.62 -19.18 22.69
CA SER A 347 -4.18 -19.33 24.08
C SER A 347 -5.36 -19.54 25.04
#